data_f52fff0143ba2caf30bd2750dd2424a5
#
_entry.id   f52fff0143ba2caf30bd2750dd2424a5
#
_cell.length_a   1.000
_cell.length_b   1.000
_cell.length_c   1.000
_cell.angle_alpha   90.00
_cell.angle_beta   90.00
_cell.angle_gamma   90.00
#
_symmetry.space_group_name_H-M   'P 1'
#
loop_
_entity.id
_entity.type
_entity.pdbx_description
1 polymer ?
#
loop_
_entity_poly.entity_id
_entity_poly.type
_entity_poly.pdbx_seq_one_letter_code
_entity_poly.pdbx_strand_id
1 'polypeptide(L)'
;MKATRPRLLLFTERASWAFGLVGLVWWSTFQIGVATSTKQDLERFAAARLVAQNVGTSDLSLWSHERIAAWRKALLEPATASLAVLRIPKIQLEVPVLDGTDDRTLDRAVGYIGGTAQPGTAGNVGIAGHRDGFFRGLKDIAAGDVIEVDTRERTDVYRVERTWVVKPEEVSVLDQTPTPTLTLVTCYPFYFIGSAPRRFIVRAVLVGDRPVSAPAARGVPDPQVQTIALSHFLVVPHRN
;
A
#
# COMPACT_ATOMS: atom_id res chain seq x y z
N MET A 1 75.23 8.11 -3.05
CA MET A 1 74.55 9.42 -2.97
C MET A 1 73.04 9.20 -2.80
N LYS A 2 72.50 9.37 -1.59
CA LYS A 2 71.05 9.29 -1.34
C LYS A 2 70.44 10.66 -1.62
N ALA A 3 69.68 10.77 -2.69
CA ALA A 3 68.95 11.97 -3.05
C ALA A 3 67.81 12.20 -2.04
N THR A 4 67.97 13.18 -1.13
CA THR A 4 66.92 13.66 -0.21
C THR A 4 65.86 14.39 -1.04
N ARG A 5 64.69 13.76 -1.21
CA ARG A 5 63.52 14.46 -1.82
C ARG A 5 63.16 15.70 -1.01
N PRO A 6 63.04 16.86 -1.64
CA PRO A 6 62.74 18.10 -0.91
C PRO A 6 61.37 17.98 -0.23
N ARG A 7 61.26 18.41 1.03
CA ARG A 7 60.04 18.33 1.88
C ARG A 7 58.80 18.91 1.18
N LEU A 8 58.99 19.87 0.28
CA LEU A 8 57.92 20.48 -0.52
C LEU A 8 57.18 19.49 -1.45
N LEU A 9 57.96 18.56 -2.08
CA LEU A 9 57.37 17.54 -2.97
C LEU A 9 56.52 16.51 -2.18
N LEU A 10 56.91 16.22 -0.94
CA LEU A 10 56.10 15.33 -0.09
C LEU A 10 54.80 16.00 0.41
N PHE A 11 54.80 17.31 0.56
CA PHE A 11 53.59 18.07 0.93
C PHE A 11 52.60 18.13 -0.24
N THR A 12 53.05 18.40 -1.46
CA THR A 12 52.18 18.44 -2.65
C THR A 12 51.61 17.08 -2.97
N GLU A 13 52.39 16.02 -2.83
CA GLU A 13 51.93 14.66 -3.03
C GLU A 13 50.83 14.26 -2.04
N ARG A 14 51.00 14.55 -0.74
CA ARG A 14 50.00 14.26 0.29
C ARG A 14 48.73 15.11 0.12
N ALA A 15 48.85 16.37 -0.26
CA ALA A 15 47.73 17.24 -0.55
C ALA A 15 46.90 16.71 -1.76
N SER A 16 47.55 16.25 -2.83
CA SER A 16 46.87 15.66 -4.00
C SER A 16 46.11 14.38 -3.65
N TRP A 17 46.70 13.53 -2.82
CA TRP A 17 46.02 12.32 -2.33
C TRP A 17 44.81 12.65 -1.45
N ALA A 18 44.89 13.64 -0.59
CA ALA A 18 43.81 14.11 0.26
C ALA A 18 42.64 14.66 -0.59
N PHE A 19 42.93 15.48 -1.60
CA PHE A 19 41.94 16.02 -2.52
C PHE A 19 41.28 14.90 -3.35
N GLY A 20 42.04 13.90 -3.82
CA GLY A 20 41.53 12.75 -4.53
C GLY A 20 40.57 11.91 -3.67
N LEU A 21 40.93 11.67 -2.40
CA LEU A 21 40.10 10.94 -1.44
C LEU A 21 38.78 11.67 -1.13
N VAL A 22 38.85 12.99 -0.88
CA VAL A 22 37.65 13.81 -0.65
C VAL A 22 36.72 13.81 -1.86
N GLY A 23 37.29 13.93 -3.08
CA GLY A 23 36.52 13.83 -4.33
C GLY A 23 35.85 12.46 -4.52
N LEU A 24 36.54 11.37 -4.17
CA LEU A 24 36.03 10.02 -4.25
C LEU A 24 34.89 9.76 -3.25
N VAL A 25 35.05 10.24 -2.01
CA VAL A 25 33.99 10.16 -0.98
C VAL A 25 32.77 10.97 -1.40
N TRP A 26 32.97 12.19 -1.88
CA TRP A 26 31.88 13.05 -2.34
C TRP A 26 31.14 12.43 -3.54
N TRP A 27 31.87 11.91 -4.51
CA TRP A 27 31.30 11.21 -5.66
C TRP A 27 30.52 9.95 -5.26
N SER A 28 31.08 9.14 -4.33
CA SER A 28 30.42 7.93 -3.83
C SER A 28 29.13 8.25 -3.07
N THR A 29 29.12 9.29 -2.20
CA THR A 29 27.92 9.72 -1.49
C THR A 29 26.86 10.25 -2.43
N PHE A 30 27.25 10.99 -3.47
CA PHE A 30 26.35 11.46 -4.51
C PHE A 30 25.71 10.30 -5.29
N GLN A 31 26.51 9.31 -5.69
CA GLN A 31 26.01 8.12 -6.42
C GLN A 31 25.05 7.27 -5.55
N ILE A 32 25.37 7.11 -4.27
CA ILE A 32 24.46 6.41 -3.34
C ILE A 32 23.15 7.20 -3.18
N GLY A 33 23.23 8.52 -3.04
CA GLY A 33 22.04 9.38 -2.96
C GLY A 33 21.14 9.30 -4.21
N VAL A 34 21.72 9.31 -5.40
CA VAL A 34 20.97 9.17 -6.66
C VAL A 34 20.36 7.76 -6.77
N ALA A 35 21.10 6.71 -6.44
CA ALA A 35 20.58 5.35 -6.52
C ALA A 35 19.42 5.07 -5.54
N THR A 36 19.47 5.67 -4.35
CA THR A 36 18.39 5.53 -3.36
C THR A 36 17.14 6.34 -3.74
N SER A 37 17.30 7.55 -4.27
CA SER A 37 16.16 8.35 -4.74
C SER A 37 15.45 7.69 -5.92
N THR A 38 16.20 7.17 -6.89
CA THR A 38 15.63 6.47 -8.05
C THR A 38 14.85 5.22 -7.65
N LYS A 39 15.35 4.43 -6.68
CA LYS A 39 14.60 3.28 -6.15
C LYS A 39 13.32 3.70 -5.46
N GLN A 40 13.36 4.74 -4.62
CA GLN A 40 12.18 5.27 -3.95
C GLN A 40 11.14 5.80 -4.94
N ASP A 41 11.56 6.46 -6.00
CA ASP A 41 10.65 6.97 -7.04
C ASP A 41 10.04 5.84 -7.87
N LEU A 42 10.80 4.79 -8.18
CA LEU A 42 10.27 3.58 -8.82
C LEU A 42 9.28 2.83 -7.91
N GLU A 43 9.57 2.73 -6.62
CA GLU A 43 8.67 2.12 -5.65
C GLU A 43 7.39 2.96 -5.47
N ARG A 44 7.50 4.29 -5.42
CA ARG A 44 6.34 5.21 -5.41
C ARG A 44 5.50 5.07 -6.68
N PHE A 45 6.15 4.99 -7.83
CA PHE A 45 5.46 4.80 -9.12
C PHE A 45 4.79 3.43 -9.21
N ALA A 46 5.47 2.37 -8.75
CA ALA A 46 4.88 1.03 -8.69
C ALA A 46 3.71 0.97 -7.71
N ALA A 47 3.84 1.59 -6.53
CA ALA A 47 2.75 1.70 -5.56
C ALA A 47 1.57 2.51 -6.12
N ALA A 48 1.82 3.64 -6.77
CA ALA A 48 0.78 4.45 -7.43
C ALA A 48 0.07 3.68 -8.55
N ARG A 49 0.82 2.88 -9.31
CA ARG A 49 0.27 2.04 -10.37
C ARG A 49 -0.58 0.89 -9.82
N LEU A 50 -0.14 0.25 -8.72
CA LEU A 50 -0.92 -0.77 -8.03
C LEU A 50 -2.22 -0.17 -7.45
N VAL A 51 -2.15 1.02 -6.85
CA VAL A 51 -3.33 1.76 -6.39
C VAL A 51 -4.29 2.03 -7.56
N ALA A 52 -3.78 2.53 -8.69
CA ALA A 52 -4.61 2.82 -9.86
C ALA A 52 -5.20 1.55 -10.50
N GLN A 53 -4.47 0.43 -10.51
CA GLN A 53 -4.93 -0.85 -11.06
C GLN A 53 -5.93 -1.56 -10.14
N ASN A 54 -5.71 -1.53 -8.83
CA ASN A 54 -6.58 -2.22 -7.85
C ASN A 54 -7.84 -1.42 -7.53
N VAL A 55 -7.77 -0.11 -7.59
CA VAL A 55 -8.93 0.77 -7.46
C VAL A 55 -9.88 0.65 -8.67
N GLY A 56 -9.37 0.27 -9.84
CA GLY A 56 -10.18 -0.02 -11.04
C GLY A 56 -11.08 -1.25 -10.90
N THR A 57 -10.89 -2.10 -9.87
CA THR A 57 -11.71 -3.28 -9.58
C THR A 57 -12.67 -3.11 -8.41
N SER A 58 -12.60 -1.99 -7.66
CA SER A 58 -13.53 -1.72 -6.57
C SER A 58 -14.94 -1.52 -7.11
N ASP A 59 -15.90 -2.26 -6.56
CA ASP A 59 -17.31 -2.05 -6.87
C ASP A 59 -17.80 -0.72 -6.29
N LEU A 60 -17.93 0.28 -7.15
CA LEU A 60 -18.42 1.60 -6.80
C LEU A 60 -19.94 1.72 -6.82
N SER A 61 -20.67 0.65 -7.15
CA SER A 61 -22.14 0.67 -7.28
C SER A 61 -22.86 1.10 -6.01
N LEU A 62 -22.24 0.86 -4.86
CA LEU A 62 -22.77 1.21 -3.54
C LEU A 62 -22.33 2.60 -3.06
N TRP A 63 -21.49 3.31 -3.81
CA TRP A 63 -20.96 4.62 -3.42
C TRP A 63 -21.89 5.74 -3.84
N SER A 64 -21.96 6.82 -3.04
CA SER A 64 -22.65 8.05 -3.45
C SER A 64 -21.86 8.78 -4.56
N HIS A 65 -22.57 9.57 -5.37
CA HIS A 65 -21.91 10.39 -6.41
C HIS A 65 -20.88 11.38 -5.82
N GLU A 66 -21.16 11.93 -4.65
CA GLU A 66 -20.25 12.84 -3.92
C GLU A 66 -18.97 12.08 -3.51
N ARG A 67 -19.10 10.85 -2.99
CA ARG A 67 -17.97 10.03 -2.60
C ARG A 67 -17.11 9.65 -3.81
N ILE A 68 -17.71 9.31 -4.94
CA ILE A 68 -17.00 9.03 -6.18
C ILE A 68 -16.26 10.28 -6.68
N ALA A 69 -16.87 11.46 -6.58
CA ALA A 69 -16.24 12.72 -6.98
C ALA A 69 -15.05 13.08 -6.09
N ALA A 70 -15.19 12.96 -4.76
CA ALA A 70 -14.12 13.18 -3.79
C ALA A 70 -12.93 12.23 -4.04
N TRP A 71 -13.21 10.95 -4.23
CA TRP A 71 -12.21 9.95 -4.58
C TRP A 71 -11.48 10.27 -5.89
N ARG A 72 -12.20 10.60 -6.96
CA ARG A 72 -11.58 10.99 -8.24
C ARG A 72 -10.68 12.20 -8.08
N LYS A 73 -11.11 13.19 -7.30
CA LYS A 73 -10.31 14.38 -6.99
C LYS A 73 -9.03 13.99 -6.23
N ALA A 74 -9.14 13.15 -5.21
CA ALA A 74 -8.00 12.68 -4.43
C ALA A 74 -6.97 11.91 -5.25
N LEU A 75 -7.39 11.21 -6.32
CA LEU A 75 -6.48 10.51 -7.23
C LEU A 75 -5.62 11.44 -8.09
N LEU A 76 -6.02 12.71 -8.26
CA LEU A 76 -5.23 13.70 -9.01
C LEU A 76 -4.03 14.23 -8.20
N GLU A 77 -4.06 14.06 -6.89
CA GLU A 77 -2.95 14.48 -6.03
C GLU A 77 -1.79 13.46 -6.07
N PRO A 78 -0.55 13.88 -5.76
CA PRO A 78 0.58 12.96 -5.70
C PRO A 78 0.33 11.78 -4.77
N ALA A 79 0.74 10.58 -5.19
CA ALA A 79 0.54 9.38 -4.41
C ALA A 79 1.43 9.40 -3.15
N THR A 80 0.81 9.17 -1.98
CA THR A 80 1.53 8.85 -0.75
C THR A 80 1.90 7.36 -0.76
N ALA A 81 3.07 7.01 -0.22
CA ALA A 81 3.46 5.61 -0.10
C ALA A 81 2.46 4.86 0.79
N SER A 82 2.01 3.68 0.35
CA SER A 82 1.17 2.83 1.16
C SER A 82 2.00 2.06 2.20
N LEU A 83 1.45 1.90 3.39
CA LEU A 83 2.01 1.08 4.46
C LEU A 83 1.75 -0.42 4.22
N ALA A 84 0.57 -0.72 3.67
CA ALA A 84 0.09 -2.08 3.41
C ALA A 84 -1.02 -2.06 2.35
N VAL A 85 -1.50 -3.25 1.96
CA VAL A 85 -2.75 -3.42 1.21
C VAL A 85 -3.70 -4.26 2.06
N LEU A 86 -4.91 -3.75 2.28
CA LEU A 86 -5.99 -4.44 2.96
C LEU A 86 -6.83 -5.21 1.93
N ARG A 87 -7.02 -6.52 2.15
CA ARG A 87 -7.91 -7.36 1.35
C ARG A 87 -8.97 -8.01 2.22
N ILE A 88 -10.21 -7.94 1.77
CA ILE A 88 -11.34 -8.64 2.39
C ILE A 88 -12.10 -9.39 1.28
N PRO A 89 -11.75 -10.66 1.02
CA PRO A 89 -12.27 -11.40 -0.12
C PRO A 89 -13.80 -11.48 -0.17
N LYS A 90 -14.46 -11.64 0.97
CA LYS A 90 -15.93 -11.73 1.06
C LYS A 90 -16.66 -10.56 0.44
N ILE A 91 -16.12 -9.36 0.57
CA ILE A 91 -16.71 -8.12 0.03
C ILE A 91 -15.93 -7.58 -1.17
N GLN A 92 -15.04 -8.42 -1.74
CA GLN A 92 -14.19 -8.08 -2.89
C GLN A 92 -13.41 -6.76 -2.72
N LEU A 93 -13.04 -6.44 -1.48
CA LEU A 93 -12.26 -5.25 -1.17
C LEU A 93 -10.78 -5.53 -1.31
N GLU A 94 -10.11 -4.70 -2.10
CA GLU A 94 -8.65 -4.58 -2.16
C GLU A 94 -8.31 -3.10 -2.21
N VAL A 95 -7.66 -2.59 -1.16
CA VAL A 95 -7.43 -1.16 -1.01
C VAL A 95 -6.10 -0.89 -0.29
N PRO A 96 -5.32 0.13 -0.70
CA PRO A 96 -4.12 0.52 0.03
C PRO A 96 -4.46 1.07 1.42
N VAL A 97 -3.56 0.83 2.37
CA VAL A 97 -3.56 1.44 3.69
C VAL A 97 -2.55 2.58 3.68
N LEU A 98 -3.00 3.81 3.79
CA LEU A 98 -2.17 5.00 3.85
C LEU A 98 -1.95 5.43 5.30
N ASP A 99 -0.95 6.26 5.55
CA ASP A 99 -0.72 6.84 6.87
C ASP A 99 -1.71 7.98 7.16
N GLY A 100 -2.31 7.96 8.36
CA GLY A 100 -3.26 8.97 8.81
C GLY A 100 -4.72 8.69 8.45
N THR A 101 -5.61 9.52 9.03
CA THR A 101 -7.08 9.39 8.92
C THR A 101 -7.75 10.72 8.60
N ASP A 102 -7.01 11.66 8.02
CA ASP A 102 -7.56 12.90 7.52
C ASP A 102 -8.44 12.66 6.27
N ASP A 103 -9.28 13.65 5.93
CA ASP A 103 -10.24 13.51 4.84
C ASP A 103 -9.58 13.16 3.50
N ARG A 104 -8.40 13.71 3.21
CA ARG A 104 -7.68 13.42 1.95
C ARG A 104 -7.25 11.97 1.86
N THR A 105 -6.71 11.44 2.97
CA THR A 105 -6.33 10.04 3.10
C THR A 105 -7.54 9.13 2.92
N LEU A 106 -8.63 9.40 3.65
CA LEU A 106 -9.83 8.57 3.63
C LEU A 106 -10.64 8.68 2.34
N ASP A 107 -10.59 9.83 1.66
CA ASP A 107 -11.19 9.98 0.33
C ASP A 107 -10.47 9.12 -0.73
N ARG A 108 -9.17 8.89 -0.54
CA ARG A 108 -8.33 8.17 -1.49
C ARG A 108 -8.28 6.67 -1.26
N ALA A 109 -8.22 6.25 0.00
CA ALA A 109 -7.98 4.88 0.43
C ALA A 109 -8.54 4.63 1.84
N VAL A 110 -8.03 3.62 2.53
CA VAL A 110 -8.22 3.46 3.97
C VAL A 110 -6.98 3.97 4.70
N GLY A 111 -7.15 4.42 5.95
CA GLY A 111 -6.13 5.09 6.72
C GLY A 111 -5.69 4.30 7.94
N TYR A 112 -4.38 4.24 8.18
CA TYR A 112 -3.81 3.74 9.42
C TYR A 112 -4.08 4.74 10.54
N ILE A 113 -4.56 4.24 11.68
CA ILE A 113 -4.85 5.04 12.86
C ILE A 113 -3.56 5.18 13.68
N GLY A 114 -2.98 6.38 13.70
CA GLY A 114 -1.77 6.69 14.46
C GLY A 114 -1.90 6.33 15.95
N GLY A 115 -0.81 5.86 16.56
CA GLY A 115 -0.78 5.42 17.95
C GLY A 115 -1.18 3.96 18.18
N THR A 116 -1.69 3.26 17.15
CA THR A 116 -1.90 1.81 17.16
C THR A 116 -0.65 1.06 16.69
N ALA A 117 -0.65 -0.28 16.72
CA ALA A 117 0.44 -1.06 16.17
C ALA A 117 0.53 -0.88 14.64
N GLN A 118 1.74 -0.84 14.09
CA GLN A 118 1.91 -0.76 12.64
C GLN A 118 1.55 -2.08 11.95
N PRO A 119 1.03 -2.05 10.70
CA PRO A 119 0.84 -3.25 9.91
C PRO A 119 2.10 -4.12 9.88
N GLY A 120 1.94 -5.42 10.13
CA GLY A 120 3.05 -6.37 10.20
C GLY A 120 3.74 -6.47 11.58
N THR A 121 3.30 -5.72 12.60
CA THR A 121 3.87 -5.79 13.95
C THR A 121 2.89 -6.39 14.96
N ALA A 122 3.41 -6.79 16.14
CA ALA A 122 2.56 -7.26 17.23
C ALA A 122 1.73 -6.12 17.83
N GLY A 123 0.56 -6.45 18.37
CA GLY A 123 -0.36 -5.50 18.98
C GLY A 123 -1.66 -5.33 18.18
N ASN A 124 -2.38 -4.24 18.40
CA ASN A 124 -3.64 -3.92 17.75
C ASN A 124 -3.42 -2.91 16.61
N VAL A 125 -3.55 -3.35 15.38
CA VAL A 125 -3.45 -2.51 14.17
C VAL A 125 -4.82 -1.87 13.92
N GLY A 126 -4.90 -0.53 13.96
CA GLY A 126 -6.12 0.22 13.67
C GLY A 126 -6.17 0.72 12.23
N ILE A 127 -7.25 0.46 11.51
CA ILE A 127 -7.48 0.97 10.15
C ILE A 127 -8.87 1.58 10.06
N ALA A 128 -8.94 2.83 9.58
CA ALA A 128 -10.19 3.57 9.38
C ALA A 128 -10.56 3.70 7.90
N GLY A 129 -11.85 3.81 7.63
CA GLY A 129 -12.37 4.09 6.28
C GLY A 129 -13.77 4.67 6.30
N HIS A 130 -14.14 5.37 5.24
CA HIS A 130 -15.48 5.93 5.11
C HIS A 130 -16.56 4.85 4.95
N ARG A 131 -17.67 4.98 5.69
CA ARG A 131 -18.84 4.06 5.63
C ARG A 131 -19.53 4.02 4.29
N ASP A 132 -19.45 5.10 3.53
CA ASP A 132 -20.05 5.29 2.20
C ASP A 132 -19.01 5.15 1.06
N GLY A 133 -17.82 4.66 1.41
CA GLY A 133 -16.70 4.39 0.53
C GLY A 133 -16.22 2.95 0.68
N PHE A 134 -14.92 2.77 0.80
CA PHE A 134 -14.26 1.45 0.86
C PHE A 134 -14.84 0.53 1.95
N PHE A 135 -15.26 1.07 3.10
CA PHE A 135 -15.82 0.28 4.18
C PHE A 135 -17.35 0.12 4.12
N ARG A 136 -17.98 0.44 2.99
CA ARG A 136 -19.42 0.20 2.79
C ARG A 136 -19.79 -1.28 2.93
N GLY A 137 -18.94 -2.16 2.40
CA GLY A 137 -19.14 -3.61 2.44
C GLY A 137 -18.98 -4.21 3.84
N LEU A 138 -18.41 -3.50 4.82
CA LEU A 138 -18.25 -4.02 6.19
C LEU A 138 -19.59 -4.37 6.86
N LYS A 139 -20.71 -3.83 6.37
CA LYS A 139 -22.05 -4.22 6.82
C LYS A 139 -22.36 -5.72 6.70
N ASP A 140 -21.67 -6.41 5.79
CA ASP A 140 -21.87 -7.82 5.47
C ASP A 140 -20.81 -8.73 6.12
N ILE A 141 -19.87 -8.16 6.90
CA ILE A 141 -18.83 -8.89 7.60
C ILE A 141 -19.36 -9.52 8.88
N ALA A 142 -18.97 -10.76 9.13
CA ALA A 142 -19.35 -11.54 10.31
C ALA A 142 -18.14 -12.27 10.91
N ALA A 143 -18.31 -12.78 12.12
CA ALA A 143 -17.32 -13.64 12.77
C ALA A 143 -16.97 -14.84 11.88
N GLY A 144 -15.68 -15.17 11.81
CA GLY A 144 -15.12 -16.23 10.95
C GLY A 144 -14.63 -15.76 9.58
N ASP A 145 -15.03 -14.58 9.10
CA ASP A 145 -14.54 -14.04 7.83
C ASP A 145 -13.04 -13.74 7.87
N VAL A 146 -12.42 -13.79 6.70
CA VAL A 146 -10.97 -13.59 6.56
C VAL A 146 -10.67 -12.18 6.08
N ILE A 147 -9.66 -11.58 6.69
CA ILE A 147 -9.07 -10.29 6.31
C ILE A 147 -7.57 -10.49 6.14
N GLU A 148 -7.01 -9.98 5.06
CA GLU A 148 -5.58 -10.06 4.78
C GLU A 148 -4.99 -8.66 4.79
N VAL A 149 -3.80 -8.53 5.36
CA VAL A 149 -3.00 -7.30 5.35
C VAL A 149 -1.65 -7.61 4.74
N ASP A 150 -1.45 -7.19 3.51
CA ASP A 150 -0.19 -7.37 2.81
C ASP A 150 0.75 -6.22 3.15
N THR A 151 1.84 -6.53 3.81
CA THR A 151 2.97 -5.64 4.01
C THR A 151 4.03 -5.88 2.93
N ARG A 152 5.15 -5.19 3.00
CA ARG A 152 6.29 -5.44 2.09
C ARG A 152 6.96 -6.80 2.35
N GLU A 153 6.83 -7.33 3.55
CA GLU A 153 7.56 -8.52 4.01
C GLU A 153 6.69 -9.78 3.96
N ARG A 154 5.42 -9.64 4.34
CA ARG A 154 4.51 -10.78 4.48
C ARG A 154 3.05 -10.36 4.36
N THR A 155 2.20 -11.35 4.13
CA THR A 155 0.74 -11.23 4.26
C THR A 155 0.32 -11.76 5.61
N ASP A 156 -0.20 -10.89 6.46
CA ASP A 156 -0.84 -11.27 7.72
C ASP A 156 -2.30 -11.66 7.47
N VAL A 157 -2.69 -12.85 7.90
CA VAL A 157 -4.06 -13.38 7.74
C VAL A 157 -4.79 -13.29 9.07
N TYR A 158 -5.84 -12.49 9.11
CA TYR A 158 -6.68 -12.29 10.28
C TYR A 158 -8.03 -12.98 10.09
N ARG A 159 -8.61 -13.46 11.19
CA ARG A 159 -9.98 -13.98 11.23
C ARG A 159 -10.84 -13.08 12.09
N VAL A 160 -11.97 -12.64 11.58
CA VAL A 160 -12.92 -11.81 12.32
C VAL A 160 -13.41 -12.58 13.54
N GLU A 161 -13.21 -11.98 14.70
CA GLU A 161 -13.69 -12.48 15.99
C GLU A 161 -15.13 -12.00 16.25
N ARG A 162 -15.34 -10.67 16.08
CA ARG A 162 -16.64 -10.05 16.32
C ARG A 162 -16.78 -8.69 15.64
N THR A 163 -18.03 -8.27 15.51
CA THR A 163 -18.40 -6.91 15.10
C THR A 163 -19.35 -6.29 16.13
N TRP A 164 -19.23 -4.99 16.38
CA TRP A 164 -20.14 -4.27 17.28
C TRP A 164 -20.15 -2.76 17.00
N VAL A 165 -21.03 -2.05 17.66
CA VAL A 165 -21.20 -0.60 17.50
C VAL A 165 -20.89 0.10 18.81
N VAL A 166 -20.07 1.16 18.74
CA VAL A 166 -19.66 1.99 19.89
C VAL A 166 -19.97 3.46 19.66
N LYS A 167 -19.86 4.25 20.72
CA LYS A 167 -19.84 5.72 20.62
C LYS A 167 -18.48 6.20 20.07
N PRO A 168 -18.41 7.40 19.47
CA PRO A 168 -17.14 7.94 18.96
C PRO A 168 -16.05 8.09 20.04
N GLU A 169 -16.46 8.32 21.29
CA GLU A 169 -15.58 8.53 22.44
C GLU A 169 -14.98 7.22 22.98
N GLU A 170 -15.50 6.07 22.56
CA GLU A 170 -15.03 4.75 22.98
C GLU A 170 -13.75 4.36 22.23
N VAL A 171 -12.65 5.01 22.62
CA VAL A 171 -11.33 4.80 21.98
C VAL A 171 -10.60 3.54 22.45
N SER A 172 -11.05 2.92 23.54
CA SER A 172 -10.46 1.69 24.10
C SER A 172 -10.50 0.51 23.11
N VAL A 173 -11.34 0.59 22.09
CA VAL A 173 -11.31 -0.38 20.98
C VAL A 173 -9.99 -0.40 20.22
N LEU A 174 -9.16 0.63 20.37
CA LEU A 174 -7.85 0.77 19.75
C LEU A 174 -6.69 0.47 20.70
N ASP A 175 -6.97 0.17 21.99
CA ASP A 175 -5.93 -0.16 22.95
C ASP A 175 -5.10 -1.35 22.48
N GLN A 176 -3.85 -1.39 22.92
CA GLN A 176 -2.93 -2.47 22.62
C GLN A 176 -3.46 -3.80 23.15
N THR A 177 -3.26 -4.86 22.41
CA THR A 177 -3.67 -6.22 22.75
C THR A 177 -2.46 -7.13 22.89
N PRO A 178 -2.49 -8.11 23.79
CA PRO A 178 -1.39 -9.07 23.97
C PRO A 178 -1.20 -9.98 22.75
N THR A 179 -2.26 -10.21 21.98
CA THR A 179 -2.22 -10.99 20.74
C THR A 179 -2.34 -10.04 19.54
N PRO A 180 -1.64 -10.33 18.43
CA PRO A 180 -1.77 -9.52 17.20
C PRO A 180 -3.23 -9.47 16.74
N THR A 181 -3.76 -8.27 16.63
CA THR A 181 -5.17 -7.98 16.37
C THR A 181 -5.28 -6.90 15.30
N LEU A 182 -6.33 -6.97 14.51
CA LEU A 182 -6.71 -5.94 13.55
C LEU A 182 -8.07 -5.36 13.96
N THR A 183 -8.17 -4.05 14.05
CA THR A 183 -9.40 -3.32 14.34
C THR A 183 -9.74 -2.40 13.17
N LEU A 184 -10.83 -2.72 12.44
CA LEU A 184 -11.36 -1.83 11.41
C LEU A 184 -12.43 -0.93 12.02
N VAL A 185 -12.37 0.37 11.69
CA VAL A 185 -13.26 1.39 12.22
C VAL A 185 -13.93 2.15 11.09
N THR A 186 -15.26 2.23 11.13
CA THR A 186 -16.00 3.09 10.21
C THR A 186 -17.18 3.78 10.93
N CYS A 187 -17.74 4.77 10.28
CA CYS A 187 -18.92 5.45 10.76
C CYS A 187 -20.17 4.55 10.71
N TYR A 188 -21.12 4.76 11.63
CA TYR A 188 -22.39 4.01 11.71
C TYR A 188 -23.56 4.96 12.05
N PRO A 189 -24.78 4.77 11.50
CA PRO A 189 -25.23 3.71 10.58
C PRO A 189 -24.67 3.85 9.14
N PHE A 190 -24.64 2.75 8.40
CA PHE A 190 -24.14 2.72 7.01
C PHE A 190 -25.00 3.55 6.05
N TYR A 191 -26.31 3.65 6.28
CA TYR A 191 -27.28 4.37 5.45
C TYR A 191 -27.83 5.61 6.18
N PHE A 192 -26.94 6.49 6.61
CA PHE A 192 -27.29 7.69 7.36
C PHE A 192 -26.75 8.94 6.67
N ILE A 193 -27.58 9.99 6.58
CA ILE A 193 -27.19 11.28 6.01
C ILE A 193 -26.73 12.19 7.16
N GLY A 194 -25.56 12.80 7.02
CA GLY A 194 -24.97 13.70 8.02
C GLY A 194 -23.96 13.04 8.96
N SER A 195 -23.64 13.72 10.06
CA SER A 195 -22.65 13.27 11.04
C SER A 195 -23.06 11.95 11.70
N ALA A 196 -22.19 10.96 11.65
CA ALA A 196 -22.48 9.64 12.20
C ALA A 196 -22.39 9.63 13.72
N PRO A 197 -23.47 9.23 14.43
CA PRO A 197 -23.50 9.24 15.89
C PRO A 197 -22.70 8.12 16.53
N ARG A 198 -22.27 7.11 15.74
CA ARG A 198 -21.59 5.91 16.24
C ARG A 198 -20.49 5.44 15.30
N ARG A 199 -19.73 4.46 15.78
CA ARG A 199 -18.70 3.74 14.99
C ARG A 199 -19.04 2.26 14.94
N PHE A 200 -18.87 1.67 13.75
CA PHE A 200 -18.92 0.23 13.54
C PHE A 200 -17.49 -0.31 13.61
N ILE A 201 -17.30 -1.32 14.44
CA ILE A 201 -16.01 -1.94 14.72
C ILE A 201 -16.03 -3.36 14.23
N VAL A 202 -14.96 -3.76 13.52
CA VAL A 202 -14.64 -5.15 13.19
C VAL A 202 -13.33 -5.48 13.90
N ARG A 203 -13.34 -6.49 14.77
CA ARG A 203 -12.13 -7.03 15.39
C ARG A 203 -11.81 -8.38 14.82
N ALA A 204 -10.55 -8.53 14.42
CA ALA A 204 -10.03 -9.79 13.90
C ALA A 204 -8.71 -10.12 14.57
N VAL A 205 -8.44 -11.40 14.80
CA VAL A 205 -7.21 -11.91 15.40
C VAL A 205 -6.33 -12.56 14.35
N LEU A 206 -5.01 -12.41 14.47
CA LEU A 206 -4.05 -13.05 13.59
C LEU A 206 -4.16 -14.57 13.72
N VAL A 207 -4.34 -15.27 12.60
CA VAL A 207 -4.41 -16.74 12.57
C VAL A 207 -3.24 -17.36 11.81
N GLY A 208 -2.46 -16.56 11.09
CA GLY A 208 -1.26 -16.99 10.38
C GLY A 208 -0.68 -15.88 9.55
N ASP A 209 0.50 -16.15 9.01
CA ASP A 209 1.17 -15.29 8.03
C ASP A 209 1.73 -16.14 6.91
N ARG A 210 1.95 -15.52 5.75
CA ARG A 210 2.61 -16.15 4.59
C ARG A 210 3.56 -15.15 3.94
N PRO A 211 4.67 -15.61 3.33
CA PRO A 211 5.52 -14.73 2.53
C PRO A 211 4.67 -14.02 1.46
N VAL A 212 5.02 -12.78 1.15
CA VAL A 212 4.38 -12.08 0.02
C VAL A 212 4.55 -12.93 -1.22
N SER A 213 3.43 -13.48 -1.72
CA SER A 213 3.45 -14.11 -3.04
C SER A 213 3.84 -13.01 -4.02
N ALA A 214 4.93 -13.22 -4.78
CA ALA A 214 5.20 -12.37 -5.94
C ALA A 214 3.86 -12.22 -6.70
N PRO A 215 3.48 -10.99 -7.14
CA PRO A 215 2.22 -10.79 -7.83
C PRO A 215 2.15 -11.85 -8.91
N ALA A 216 1.15 -12.72 -8.84
CA ALA A 216 0.94 -13.72 -9.87
C ALA A 216 0.94 -12.95 -11.17
N ALA A 217 1.93 -13.20 -12.02
CA ALA A 217 2.00 -12.62 -13.34
C ALA A 217 0.68 -13.00 -14.01
N ARG A 218 -0.30 -12.09 -13.90
CA ARG A 218 -1.59 -12.27 -14.58
C ARG A 218 -1.24 -12.28 -16.05
N GLY A 219 -1.19 -13.53 -16.59
CA GLY A 219 -1.10 -13.92 -17.96
C GLY A 219 -0.56 -12.83 -18.91
N VAL A 220 0.74 -12.77 -19.06
CA VAL A 220 1.29 -12.44 -20.38
C VAL A 220 0.77 -13.58 -21.25
N PRO A 221 -0.12 -13.36 -22.24
CA PRO A 221 -0.55 -14.42 -23.13
C PRO A 221 0.71 -15.02 -23.72
N ASP A 222 0.84 -16.34 -23.62
CA ASP A 222 1.96 -17.10 -24.20
C ASP A 222 2.15 -16.63 -25.64
N PRO A 223 3.32 -16.12 -26.02
CA PRO A 223 3.60 -15.66 -27.40
C PRO A 223 3.29 -16.75 -28.43
N GLN A 224 3.26 -18.01 -28.03
CA GLN A 224 2.92 -19.13 -28.91
C GLN A 224 1.43 -19.21 -29.28
N VAL A 225 0.53 -18.70 -28.44
CA VAL A 225 -0.91 -18.68 -28.74
C VAL A 225 -1.25 -17.61 -29.79
N GLN A 226 -0.47 -16.54 -29.89
CA GLN A 226 -0.69 -15.51 -30.93
C GLN A 226 -0.30 -15.98 -32.33
N THR A 227 0.63 -16.93 -32.45
CA THR A 227 1.07 -17.42 -33.78
C THR A 227 0.01 -18.31 -34.45
N ILE A 228 -0.83 -18.98 -33.67
CA ILE A 228 -1.88 -19.87 -34.21
C ILE A 228 -3.09 -19.08 -34.70
N ALA A 229 -3.38 -17.90 -34.10
CA ALA A 229 -4.52 -17.06 -34.51
C ALA A 229 -4.29 -16.32 -35.83
N LEU A 230 -3.04 -16.02 -36.18
CA LEU A 230 -2.69 -15.31 -37.43
C LEU A 230 -2.61 -16.23 -38.66
N SER A 231 -2.40 -17.54 -38.47
CA SER A 231 -2.34 -18.48 -39.60
C SER A 231 -3.69 -18.85 -40.16
N HIS A 232 -4.81 -18.61 -39.46
CA HIS A 232 -6.18 -18.93 -39.93
C HIS A 232 -6.86 -17.79 -40.70
N PHE A 233 -6.24 -16.59 -40.79
CA PHE A 233 -6.85 -15.44 -41.46
C PHE A 233 -6.38 -15.19 -42.92
N LEU A 234 -5.43 -16.02 -43.43
CA LEU A 234 -4.80 -15.77 -44.76
C LEU A 234 -5.21 -16.79 -45.84
N VAL A 235 -6.31 -17.51 -45.67
CA VAL A 235 -6.82 -18.35 -46.78
C VAL A 235 -8.15 -17.79 -47.25
N VAL A 236 -8.10 -16.83 -48.18
CA VAL A 236 -9.25 -16.45 -49.02
C VAL A 236 -9.17 -17.29 -50.30
N PRO A 237 -10.11 -18.15 -50.61
CA PRO A 237 -10.14 -18.83 -51.88
C PRO A 237 -10.67 -17.87 -52.98
N HIS A 238 -9.83 -17.56 -53.96
CA HIS A 238 -10.28 -16.99 -55.23
C HIS A 238 -11.21 -18.04 -55.93
N ARG A 239 -12.46 -17.69 -56.13
CA ARG A 239 -13.34 -18.37 -57.10
C ARG A 239 -13.32 -17.56 -58.41
N ASN A 240 -12.96 -18.28 -59.48
CA ASN A 240 -13.28 -17.92 -60.85
C ASN A 240 -14.81 -17.90 -61.08
#